data_c9b5873e30f6d1e47598b428633414e0
#
_entry.id   c9b5873e30f6d1e47598b428633414e0
#
_cell.length_a   1.000
_cell.length_b   1.000
_cell.length_c   1.000
_cell.angle_alpha   90.00
_cell.angle_beta   90.00
_cell.angle_gamma   90.00
#
_symmetry.space_group_name_H-M   'P 1'
#
loop_
_entity.id
_entity.type
_entity.pdbx_description
1 polymer ?
#
loop_
_entity_poly.entity_id
_entity_poly.type
_entity_poly.pdbx_seq_one_letter_code
_entity_poly.pdbx_strand_id
1 'polypeptide(L)'
;LIAKKIQLSEIAILFRVAAHTRSFEDRLISIGLPYKIIGGLRFYERKEIKDIISYLRLINNNSDDLAFERVINTPKRGIGKTTVSKINQIARLQNISMFEASQKFTEENKTKVNSEINKFILHKAIRINKLFIHFCNKRKKHTRRRDNIKIS
;
A
#
# COMPACT_ATOMS: atom_id res chain seq x y z
N LEU A 1 -20.74 27.89 -4.55
CA LEU A 1 -19.52 28.69 -4.72
C LEU A 1 -19.22 28.92 -6.21
N ILE A 2 -19.26 27.87 -7.04
CA ILE A 2 -19.07 28.00 -8.50
C ILE A 2 -20.10 28.96 -9.13
N ALA A 3 -21.35 28.90 -8.67
CA ALA A 3 -22.39 29.82 -9.12
C ALA A 3 -22.10 31.31 -8.82
N LYS A 4 -21.20 31.59 -7.85
CA LYS A 4 -20.77 32.94 -7.51
C LYS A 4 -19.49 33.38 -8.23
N LYS A 5 -19.01 32.64 -9.23
CA LYS A 5 -17.77 32.92 -9.99
C LYS A 5 -16.49 33.01 -9.12
N ILE A 6 -16.49 32.37 -7.94
CA ILE A 6 -15.30 32.31 -7.07
C ILE A 6 -14.30 31.30 -7.71
N GLN A 7 -13.06 31.74 -7.87
CA GLN A 7 -12.01 30.86 -8.41
C GLN A 7 -11.66 29.74 -7.41
N LEU A 8 -11.35 28.54 -7.90
CA LEU A 8 -10.98 27.42 -7.06
C LEU A 8 -9.74 27.70 -6.20
N SER A 9 -8.82 28.52 -6.70
CA SER A 9 -7.62 28.99 -5.98
C SER A 9 -7.91 29.86 -4.75
N GLU A 10 -9.12 30.44 -4.68
CA GLU A 10 -9.55 31.29 -3.56
C GLU A 10 -10.29 30.50 -2.47
N ILE A 11 -10.47 29.19 -2.66
CA ILE A 11 -11.19 28.34 -1.72
C ILE A 11 -10.18 27.57 -0.87
N ALA A 12 -10.25 27.72 0.45
CA ALA A 12 -9.50 26.93 1.41
C ALA A 12 -10.43 26.15 2.33
N ILE A 13 -10.10 24.88 2.59
CA ILE A 13 -10.79 24.01 3.54
C ILE A 13 -9.84 23.72 4.69
N LEU A 14 -10.22 24.11 5.89
CA LEU A 14 -9.42 23.95 7.10
C LEU A 14 -9.83 22.70 7.87
N PHE A 15 -8.85 21.88 8.25
CA PHE A 15 -9.05 20.69 9.06
C PHE A 15 -8.25 20.79 10.35
N ARG A 16 -8.89 20.48 11.47
CA ARG A 16 -8.22 20.37 12.76
C ARG A 16 -7.34 19.12 12.84
N VAL A 17 -7.75 18.03 12.20
CA VAL A 17 -7.07 16.73 12.24
C VAL A 17 -6.87 16.23 10.81
N ALA A 18 -5.62 15.91 10.45
CA ALA A 18 -5.26 15.43 9.12
C ALA A 18 -5.98 14.12 8.69
N ALA A 19 -6.48 13.33 9.65
CA ALA A 19 -7.24 12.11 9.32
C ALA A 19 -8.56 12.39 8.58
N HIS A 20 -9.13 13.59 8.74
CA HIS A 20 -10.39 13.98 8.09
C HIS A 20 -10.20 14.41 6.64
N THR A 21 -8.98 14.70 6.18
CA THR A 21 -8.72 15.11 4.80
C THR A 21 -9.06 14.03 3.78
N ARG A 22 -8.94 12.75 4.16
CA ARG A 22 -9.11 11.62 3.26
C ARG A 22 -10.45 11.60 2.52
N SER A 23 -11.56 11.80 3.23
CA SER A 23 -12.89 11.77 2.61
C SER A 23 -13.06 12.88 1.58
N PHE A 24 -12.41 14.04 1.81
CA PHE A 24 -12.40 15.16 0.88
C PHE A 24 -11.47 14.88 -0.30
N GLU A 25 -10.28 14.33 -0.06
CA GLU A 25 -9.35 13.94 -1.12
C GLU A 25 -10.00 12.94 -2.08
N ASP A 26 -10.60 11.86 -1.55
CA ASP A 26 -11.28 10.85 -2.35
C ASP A 26 -12.42 11.49 -3.18
N ARG A 27 -13.16 12.45 -2.61
CA ARG A 27 -14.22 13.14 -3.32
C ARG A 27 -13.70 14.10 -4.39
N LEU A 28 -12.66 14.88 -4.09
CA LEU A 28 -12.06 15.82 -5.05
C LEU A 28 -11.43 15.05 -6.23
N ILE A 29 -10.77 13.94 -5.97
CA ILE A 29 -10.25 13.05 -7.01
C ILE A 29 -11.39 12.50 -7.88
N SER A 30 -12.48 12.03 -7.26
CA SER A 30 -13.60 11.43 -8.00
C SER A 30 -14.31 12.38 -8.95
N ILE A 31 -14.31 13.68 -8.66
CA ILE A 31 -14.90 14.73 -9.49
C ILE A 31 -13.88 15.49 -10.35
N GLY A 32 -12.58 15.06 -10.31
CA GLY A 32 -11.54 15.67 -11.12
C GLY A 32 -11.12 17.07 -10.72
N LEU A 33 -11.43 17.53 -9.49
CA LEU A 33 -11.05 18.87 -9.03
C LEU A 33 -9.59 18.91 -8.56
N PRO A 34 -8.75 19.82 -9.09
CA PRO A 34 -7.40 20.00 -8.63
C PRO A 34 -7.38 20.57 -7.21
N TYR A 35 -6.51 20.03 -6.35
CA TYR A 35 -6.34 20.48 -4.97
C TYR A 35 -4.90 20.40 -4.52
N LYS A 36 -4.54 21.17 -3.48
CA LYS A 36 -3.22 21.16 -2.83
C LYS A 36 -3.41 21.02 -1.33
N ILE A 37 -2.67 20.09 -0.70
CA ILE A 37 -2.61 19.94 0.74
C ILE A 37 -1.44 20.76 1.27
N ILE A 38 -1.70 21.62 2.24
CA ILE A 38 -0.72 22.45 2.92
C ILE A 38 -0.60 21.94 4.37
N GLY A 39 0.64 21.74 4.84
CA GLY A 39 0.91 21.35 6.23
C GLY A 39 0.89 19.86 6.53
N GLY A 40 0.84 18.98 5.53
CA GLY A 40 0.92 17.52 5.74
C GLY A 40 1.22 16.74 4.47
N LEU A 41 1.66 15.49 4.63
CA LEU A 41 1.75 14.55 3.52
C LEU A 41 0.35 14.13 3.08
N ARG A 42 0.11 14.07 1.77
CA ARG A 42 -1.11 13.47 1.20
C ARG A 42 -1.27 12.06 1.76
N PHE A 43 -2.52 11.64 1.99
CA PHE A 43 -2.81 10.33 2.57
C PHE A 43 -2.02 9.20 1.86
N TYR A 44 -2.03 9.18 0.53
CA TYR A 44 -1.36 8.18 -0.28
C TYR A 44 0.18 8.32 -0.34
N GLU A 45 0.73 9.44 0.11
CA GLU A 45 2.17 9.68 0.19
C GLU A 45 2.78 9.17 1.49
N ARG A 46 1.96 8.87 2.49
CA ARG A 46 2.42 8.32 3.76
C ARG A 46 3.12 6.98 3.56
N LYS A 47 4.22 6.77 4.28
CA LYS A 47 5.05 5.58 4.15
C LYS A 47 4.23 4.31 4.34
N GLU A 48 3.41 4.25 5.38
CA GLU A 48 2.57 3.09 5.74
C GLU A 48 1.57 2.75 4.64
N ILE A 49 1.01 3.78 4.01
CA ILE A 49 0.04 3.61 2.91
C ILE A 49 0.74 3.10 1.66
N LYS A 50 1.90 3.66 1.32
CA LYS A 50 2.73 3.18 0.21
C LYS A 50 3.17 1.73 0.41
N ASP A 51 3.50 1.34 1.65
CA ASP A 51 3.88 -0.02 1.97
C ASP A 51 2.70 -0.99 1.77
N ILE A 52 1.50 -0.63 2.24
CA ILE A 52 0.28 -1.42 2.03
C ILE A 52 -0.07 -1.55 0.54
N ILE A 53 -0.01 -0.44 -0.21
CA ILE A 53 -0.29 -0.43 -1.64
C ILE A 53 0.73 -1.33 -2.37
N SER A 54 2.01 -1.28 -2.01
CA SER A 54 3.04 -2.13 -2.61
C SER A 54 2.78 -3.62 -2.34
N TYR A 55 2.30 -3.99 -1.14
CA TYR A 55 1.85 -5.34 -0.87
C TYR A 55 0.70 -5.75 -1.79
N LEU A 56 -0.32 -4.91 -1.95
CA LEU A 56 -1.46 -5.20 -2.81
C LEU A 56 -1.05 -5.33 -4.29
N ARG A 57 -0.15 -4.44 -4.74
CA ARG A 57 0.40 -4.51 -6.12
C ARG A 57 1.14 -5.81 -6.36
N LEU A 58 2.04 -6.21 -5.45
CA LEU A 58 2.79 -7.45 -5.57
C LEU A 58 1.88 -8.69 -5.57
N ILE A 59 0.72 -8.62 -4.92
CA ILE A 59 -0.27 -9.68 -4.91
C ILE A 59 -0.95 -9.81 -6.27
N ASN A 60 -1.35 -8.67 -6.80
CA ASN A 60 -2.02 -8.60 -8.09
C ASN A 60 -1.06 -8.93 -9.24
N ASN A 61 0.19 -8.52 -9.11
CA ASN A 61 1.23 -8.75 -10.12
C ASN A 61 2.56 -9.15 -9.45
N ASN A 62 2.95 -10.42 -9.61
CA ASN A 62 4.20 -10.96 -9.06
C ASN A 62 5.46 -10.39 -9.74
N SER A 63 5.31 -9.82 -10.92
CA SER A 63 6.42 -9.22 -11.69
C SER A 63 6.65 -7.74 -11.36
N ASP A 64 5.98 -7.19 -10.31
CA ASP A 64 6.22 -5.83 -9.86
C ASP A 64 7.46 -5.79 -8.94
N ASP A 65 8.63 -5.66 -9.54
CA ASP A 65 9.92 -5.66 -8.84
C ASP A 65 10.07 -4.46 -7.88
N LEU A 66 9.50 -3.29 -8.23
CA LEU A 66 9.52 -2.12 -7.35
C LEU A 66 8.68 -2.35 -6.09
N ALA A 67 7.51 -2.97 -6.25
CA ALA A 67 6.69 -3.35 -5.12
C ALA A 67 7.38 -4.41 -4.26
N PHE A 68 8.02 -5.41 -4.89
CA PHE A 68 8.79 -6.45 -4.19
C PHE A 68 9.92 -5.86 -3.35
N GLU A 69 10.78 -5.03 -3.95
CA GLU A 69 11.92 -4.42 -3.26
C GLU A 69 11.48 -3.61 -2.04
N ARG A 70 10.34 -2.89 -2.15
CA ARG A 70 9.80 -2.12 -1.05
C ARG A 70 9.31 -2.98 0.11
N VAL A 71 8.68 -4.12 -0.15
CA VAL A 71 7.99 -4.90 0.88
C VAL A 71 8.81 -6.07 1.44
N ILE A 72 9.86 -6.51 0.76
CA ILE A 72 10.65 -7.68 1.17
C ILE A 72 11.19 -7.57 2.60
N ASN A 73 11.56 -6.36 3.01
CA ASN A 73 12.06 -6.06 4.37
C ASN A 73 11.12 -5.13 5.17
N THR A 74 9.88 -5.03 4.81
CA THR A 74 8.84 -4.27 5.52
C THR A 74 7.73 -5.24 5.98
N PRO A 75 7.56 -5.57 7.26
CA PRO A 75 8.41 -5.19 8.42
C PRO A 75 9.82 -5.79 8.34
N LYS A 76 10.75 -5.28 9.16
CA LYS A 76 12.14 -5.77 9.19
C LYS A 76 12.20 -7.28 9.39
N ARG A 77 12.87 -7.99 8.47
CA ARG A 77 13.04 -9.48 8.47
C ARG A 77 14.51 -9.90 8.48
N GLY A 78 15.43 -8.95 8.68
CA GLY A 78 16.86 -9.25 8.63
C GLY A 78 17.41 -9.48 7.22
N ILE A 79 16.64 -9.18 6.17
CA ILE A 79 17.07 -9.29 4.78
C ILE A 79 17.88 -8.03 4.46
N GLY A 80 19.22 -8.19 4.40
CA GLY A 80 20.15 -7.09 4.13
C GLY A 80 20.15 -6.66 2.66
N LYS A 81 20.72 -5.48 2.39
CA LYS A 81 20.88 -4.95 1.03
C LYS A 81 21.67 -5.91 0.11
N THR A 82 22.68 -6.61 0.65
CA THR A 82 23.49 -7.60 -0.07
C THR A 82 22.63 -8.76 -0.58
N THR A 83 21.67 -9.25 0.21
CA THR A 83 20.75 -10.32 -0.21
C THR A 83 19.82 -9.84 -1.31
N VAL A 84 19.27 -8.63 -1.17
CA VAL A 84 18.40 -8.03 -2.20
C VAL A 84 19.18 -7.82 -3.50
N SER A 85 20.44 -7.37 -3.44
CA SER A 85 21.30 -7.24 -4.62
C SER A 85 21.57 -8.57 -5.32
N LYS A 86 21.80 -9.67 -4.56
CA LYS A 86 21.95 -11.00 -5.13
C LYS A 86 20.69 -11.49 -5.84
N ILE A 87 19.53 -11.30 -5.23
CA ILE A 87 18.23 -11.63 -5.84
C ILE A 87 18.04 -10.84 -7.13
N ASN A 88 18.34 -9.53 -7.12
CA ASN A 88 18.25 -8.69 -8.32
C ASN A 88 19.21 -9.17 -9.42
N GLN A 89 20.43 -9.57 -9.07
CA GLN A 89 21.39 -10.11 -10.03
C GLN A 89 20.87 -11.41 -10.69
N ILE A 90 20.31 -12.33 -9.91
CA ILE A 90 19.69 -13.58 -10.43
C ILE A 90 18.51 -13.23 -11.36
N ALA A 91 17.66 -12.30 -10.94
CA ALA A 91 16.51 -11.86 -11.71
C ALA A 91 16.94 -11.35 -13.10
N ARG A 92 17.97 -10.50 -13.15
CA ARG A 92 18.52 -9.96 -14.40
C ARG A 92 19.17 -11.01 -15.28
N LEU A 93 19.99 -11.90 -14.69
CA LEU A 93 20.71 -12.94 -15.45
C LEU A 93 19.74 -13.96 -16.07
N GLN A 94 18.63 -14.27 -15.40
CA GLN A 94 17.66 -15.24 -15.86
C GLN A 94 16.45 -14.61 -16.55
N ASN A 95 16.39 -13.28 -16.64
CA ASN A 95 15.26 -12.51 -17.18
C ASN A 95 13.90 -12.90 -16.56
N ILE A 96 13.89 -13.03 -15.23
CA ILE A 96 12.72 -13.39 -14.42
C ILE A 96 12.44 -12.27 -13.39
N SER A 97 11.25 -12.29 -12.79
CA SER A 97 10.89 -11.33 -11.74
C SER A 97 11.75 -11.52 -10.48
N MET A 98 11.95 -10.44 -9.71
CA MET A 98 12.62 -10.52 -8.41
C MET A 98 11.90 -11.48 -7.44
N PHE A 99 10.60 -11.60 -7.55
CA PHE A 99 9.81 -12.54 -6.75
C PHE A 99 10.20 -14.00 -7.09
N GLU A 100 10.23 -14.38 -8.36
CA GLU A 100 10.67 -15.72 -8.81
C GLU A 100 12.14 -15.97 -8.49
N ALA A 101 12.99 -14.96 -8.70
CA ALA A 101 14.41 -15.05 -8.32
C ALA A 101 14.59 -15.29 -6.82
N SER A 102 13.74 -14.70 -5.97
CA SER A 102 13.78 -14.93 -4.52
C SER A 102 13.41 -16.37 -4.14
N GLN A 103 12.50 -17.00 -4.87
CA GLN A 103 12.13 -18.41 -4.67
C GLN A 103 13.32 -19.31 -5.00
N LYS A 104 13.94 -19.13 -6.18
CA LYS A 104 15.13 -19.89 -6.59
C LYS A 104 16.30 -19.69 -5.64
N PHE A 105 16.56 -18.43 -5.24
CA PHE A 105 17.61 -18.13 -4.25
C PHE A 105 17.40 -18.89 -2.94
N THR A 106 16.16 -19.16 -2.56
CA THR A 106 15.81 -19.86 -1.34
C THR A 106 16.03 -21.37 -1.47
N GLU A 107 15.78 -21.94 -2.63
CA GLU A 107 16.00 -23.36 -2.92
C GLU A 107 17.49 -23.73 -2.93
N GLU A 108 18.34 -22.85 -3.47
CA GLU A 108 19.78 -23.08 -3.59
C GLU A 108 20.55 -22.92 -2.27
N ASN A 109 20.07 -22.11 -1.36
CA ASN A 109 20.79 -21.74 -0.15
C ASN A 109 19.95 -22.00 1.11
N LYS A 110 20.26 -23.01 1.90
CA LYS A 110 19.57 -23.33 3.18
C LYS A 110 20.08 -22.47 4.35
N THR A 111 19.92 -21.14 4.28
CA THR A 111 20.35 -20.23 5.35
C THR A 111 19.17 -19.68 6.16
N LYS A 112 19.46 -19.08 7.34
CA LYS A 112 18.45 -18.43 8.18
C LYS A 112 17.67 -17.31 7.43
N VAL A 113 18.35 -16.61 6.52
CA VAL A 113 17.75 -15.56 5.68
C VAL A 113 16.67 -16.15 4.76
N ASN A 114 16.87 -17.37 4.28
CA ASN A 114 15.91 -18.06 3.41
C ASN A 114 14.63 -18.46 4.14
N SER A 115 14.74 -18.82 5.42
CA SER A 115 13.58 -19.02 6.28
C SER A 115 12.72 -17.77 6.36
N GLU A 116 13.32 -16.58 6.42
CA GLU A 116 12.57 -15.31 6.46
C GLU A 116 11.99 -14.93 5.09
N ILE A 117 12.69 -15.25 3.99
CA ILE A 117 12.15 -15.08 2.63
C ILE A 117 10.97 -16.03 2.41
N ASN A 118 11.09 -17.29 2.81
CA ASN A 118 10.01 -18.28 2.73
C ASN A 118 8.80 -17.86 3.58
N LYS A 119 9.02 -17.36 4.78
CA LYS A 119 7.94 -16.76 5.59
C LYS A 119 7.30 -15.60 4.89
N PHE A 120 8.05 -14.74 4.20
CA PHE A 120 7.51 -13.64 3.42
C PHE A 120 6.63 -14.16 2.27
N ILE A 121 7.11 -15.13 1.51
CA ILE A 121 6.39 -15.77 0.41
C ILE A 121 5.10 -16.43 0.92
N LEU A 122 5.19 -17.19 2.01
CA LEU A 122 4.05 -17.86 2.64
C LEU A 122 3.05 -16.88 3.26
N HIS A 123 3.54 -15.83 3.95
CA HIS A 123 2.69 -14.78 4.52
C HIS A 123 1.99 -13.90 3.47
N LYS A 124 2.53 -13.86 2.24
CA LYS A 124 1.85 -13.22 1.11
C LYS A 124 0.46 -13.83 0.90
N ALA A 125 0.34 -15.14 0.95
CA ALA A 125 -0.94 -15.84 0.78
C ALA A 125 -1.89 -15.70 2.00
N ILE A 126 -1.36 -15.77 3.22
CA ILE A 126 -2.15 -15.88 4.46
C ILE A 126 -2.56 -14.52 5.05
N ARG A 127 -1.65 -13.53 5.09
CA ARG A 127 -1.96 -12.21 5.67
C ARG A 127 -2.94 -11.39 4.84
N ILE A 128 -2.96 -11.62 3.54
CA ILE A 128 -3.87 -10.93 2.64
C ILE A 128 -5.30 -11.33 2.92
N ASN A 129 -5.56 -12.63 3.09
CA ASN A 129 -6.89 -13.09 3.48
C ASN A 129 -7.32 -12.46 4.83
N LYS A 130 -6.42 -12.39 5.82
CA LYS A 130 -6.72 -11.75 7.12
C LYS A 130 -6.87 -10.23 7.02
N LEU A 131 -6.00 -9.52 6.25
CA LEU A 131 -6.09 -8.06 6.09
C LEU A 131 -7.31 -7.67 5.28
N PHE A 132 -7.59 -8.40 4.19
CA PHE A 132 -8.77 -8.18 3.34
C PHE A 132 -10.06 -8.46 4.10
N ILE A 133 -10.14 -9.55 4.85
CA ILE A 133 -11.27 -9.88 5.71
C ILE A 133 -11.44 -8.83 6.83
N HIS A 134 -10.34 -8.38 7.46
CA HIS A 134 -10.41 -7.33 8.47
C HIS A 134 -10.87 -5.99 7.90
N PHE A 135 -10.37 -5.62 6.73
CA PHE A 135 -10.77 -4.38 6.05
C PHE A 135 -12.23 -4.43 5.56
N CYS A 136 -12.66 -5.56 4.99
CA CYS A 136 -14.05 -5.78 4.60
C CYS A 136 -15.00 -5.78 5.79
N ASN A 137 -14.62 -6.39 6.91
CA ASN A 137 -15.43 -6.41 8.14
C ASN A 137 -15.51 -5.02 8.80
N LYS A 138 -14.43 -4.24 8.76
CA LYS A 138 -14.44 -2.85 9.26
C LYS A 138 -15.34 -1.95 8.40
N ARG A 139 -15.36 -2.18 7.09
CA ARG A 139 -16.23 -1.47 6.15
C ARG A 139 -17.71 -1.81 6.39
N LYS A 140 -18.04 -3.08 6.61
CA LYS A 140 -19.41 -3.53 6.96
C LYS A 140 -19.92 -2.93 8.27
N LYS A 141 -19.05 -2.78 9.29
CA LYS A 141 -19.42 -2.11 10.56
C LYS A 141 -19.69 -0.61 10.37
N HIS A 142 -19.00 0.05 9.45
CA HIS A 142 -19.24 1.48 9.18
C HIS A 142 -20.51 1.73 8.36
N THR A 143 -20.84 0.83 7.44
CA THR A 143 -22.09 0.91 6.66
C THR A 143 -23.29 0.67 7.56
N ARG A 144 -23.29 -0.39 8.41
CA ARG A 144 -24.38 -0.64 9.39
C ARG A 144 -24.62 0.49 10.39
N ARG A 145 -23.61 1.31 10.73
CA ARG A 145 -23.81 2.48 11.59
C ARG A 145 -24.47 3.67 10.86
N ARG A 146 -24.34 3.77 9.54
CA ARG A 146 -25.03 4.81 8.74
C ARG A 146 -26.49 4.49 8.53
N ASP A 147 -26.83 3.22 8.38
CA ASP A 147 -28.23 2.79 8.15
C ASP A 147 -29.11 2.87 9.39
N ASN A 148 -28.51 3.02 10.59
CA ASN A 148 -29.21 3.17 11.86
C ASN A 148 -29.45 4.64 12.28
N ILE A 149 -29.05 5.62 11.48
CA ILE A 149 -29.48 7.00 11.71
C ILE A 149 -30.84 7.17 11.02
N LYS A 150 -31.90 6.73 11.68
CA LYS A 150 -33.25 7.12 11.33
C LYS A 150 -33.38 8.62 11.56
N ILE A 151 -33.73 9.33 10.50
CA ILE A 151 -34.19 10.70 10.52
C ILE A 151 -35.52 10.67 11.28
N SER A 152 -35.57 11.23 12.48
CA SER A 152 -36.79 11.63 13.16
C SER A 152 -37.05 13.08 12.86
#